data_fdfa2335fe72a4efe312edc18136d9f9
#
_entry.id   fdfa2335fe72a4efe312edc18136d9f9
#
_cell.length_a   1.000
_cell.length_b   1.000
_cell.length_c   1.000
_cell.angle_alpha   90.00
_cell.angle_beta   90.00
_cell.angle_gamma   90.00
#
_symmetry.space_group_name_H-M   'P 1'
#
loop_
_entity.id
_entity.type
_entity.pdbx_description
1 polymer ?
#
loop_
_entity_poly.entity_id
_entity_poly.type
_entity_poly.pdbx_seq_one_letter_code
_entity_poly.pdbx_strand_id
1 'polypeptide(L)'
;MLHPKKSLGQNFLIDKNIINKITSLKNIKNRNILEIGPGRGALTEKILEKNPKSLILIEKDYKLYEVLKKKYKNNSKVTLFNSDILKIDLEKIIDIKSIVFGNLPYNISSQILVKLIKFKNWPPKFTDLIIMFQK
;
A
#
# COMPACT_ATOMS: atom_id res chain seq x y z
N MET A 1 0.39 19.63 -11.82
CA MET A 1 0.76 18.19 -11.98
C MET A 1 1.89 17.82 -11.02
N LEU A 2 1.74 16.72 -10.35
CA LEU A 2 2.79 16.18 -9.46
C LEU A 2 3.78 15.36 -10.25
N HIS A 3 5.06 15.55 -9.99
CA HIS A 3 6.11 14.75 -10.60
C HIS A 3 6.68 13.77 -9.58
N PRO A 4 7.14 12.59 -10.01
CA PRO A 4 7.78 11.64 -9.11
C PRO A 4 9.05 12.24 -8.47
N LYS A 5 9.25 11.94 -7.21
CA LYS A 5 10.44 12.37 -6.47
C LYS A 5 11.34 11.15 -6.23
N LYS A 6 12.48 11.11 -6.87
CA LYS A 6 13.42 9.97 -6.75
C LYS A 6 13.86 9.74 -5.31
N SER A 7 14.06 10.82 -4.54
CA SER A 7 14.48 10.72 -3.14
C SER A 7 13.46 10.03 -2.24
N LEU A 8 12.18 9.98 -2.66
CA LEU A 8 11.11 9.30 -1.95
C LEU A 8 10.79 7.93 -2.55
N GLY A 9 11.52 7.50 -3.58
CA GLY A 9 11.29 6.24 -4.23
C GLY A 9 9.99 6.16 -5.03
N GLN A 10 9.44 7.30 -5.43
CA GLN A 10 8.15 7.33 -6.15
C GLN A 10 8.30 6.92 -7.59
N ASN A 11 7.31 6.17 -8.09
CA ASN A 11 7.21 5.80 -9.50
C ASN A 11 5.72 5.76 -9.87
N PHE A 12 5.31 6.61 -10.82
CA PHE A 12 3.91 6.69 -11.26
C PHE A 12 3.63 5.86 -12.51
N LEU A 13 4.67 5.26 -13.10
CA LEU A 13 4.52 4.45 -14.31
C LEU A 13 4.03 3.06 -13.95
N ILE A 14 2.72 2.93 -13.80
CA ILE A 14 2.10 1.65 -13.53
C ILE A 14 1.07 1.38 -14.63
N ASP A 15 1.27 0.27 -15.34
CA ASP A 15 0.42 -0.17 -16.44
C ASP A 15 -0.88 -0.73 -15.89
N LYS A 16 -2.01 -0.39 -16.54
CA LYS A 16 -3.32 -0.93 -16.17
C LYS A 16 -3.37 -2.45 -16.21
N ASN A 17 -2.67 -3.07 -17.15
CA ASN A 17 -2.61 -4.53 -17.26
C ASN A 17 -1.91 -5.13 -16.04
N ILE A 18 -0.86 -4.48 -15.56
CA ILE A 18 -0.14 -4.92 -14.36
C ILE A 18 -1.03 -4.75 -13.14
N ILE A 19 -1.73 -3.62 -13.02
CA ILE A 19 -2.68 -3.37 -11.92
C ILE A 19 -3.75 -4.46 -11.89
N ASN A 20 -4.34 -4.77 -13.04
CA ASN A 20 -5.37 -5.80 -13.15
C ASN A 20 -4.83 -7.17 -12.74
N LYS A 21 -3.63 -7.49 -13.18
CA LYS A 21 -2.98 -8.76 -12.86
C LYS A 21 -2.70 -8.88 -11.36
N ILE A 22 -2.11 -7.86 -10.76
CA ILE A 22 -1.76 -7.84 -9.34
C ILE A 22 -3.00 -7.98 -8.47
N THR A 23 -4.04 -7.22 -8.78
CA THR A 23 -5.28 -7.22 -7.98
C THR A 23 -6.13 -8.46 -8.20
N SER A 24 -5.77 -9.29 -9.17
CA SER A 24 -6.44 -10.57 -9.44
C SER A 24 -5.74 -11.77 -8.80
N LEU A 25 -4.56 -11.56 -8.20
CA LEU A 25 -3.81 -12.65 -7.57
C LEU A 25 -4.51 -13.22 -6.35
N LYS A 26 -5.29 -12.41 -5.65
CA LYS A 26 -6.09 -12.80 -4.49
C LYS A 26 -7.45 -12.15 -4.54
N ASN A 27 -8.43 -12.80 -3.92
CA ASN A 27 -9.76 -12.22 -3.79
C ASN A 27 -9.74 -11.09 -2.74
N ILE A 28 -9.98 -9.87 -3.17
CA ILE A 28 -9.93 -8.67 -2.32
C ILE A 28 -11.25 -8.43 -1.60
N LYS A 29 -12.35 -8.95 -2.13
CA LYS A 29 -13.69 -8.71 -1.57
C LYS A 29 -13.76 -9.09 -0.09
N ASN A 30 -14.24 -8.14 0.73
CA ASN A 30 -14.38 -8.33 2.18
C ASN A 30 -13.07 -8.63 2.92
N ARG A 31 -11.92 -8.27 2.34
CA ARG A 31 -10.61 -8.46 2.97
C ARG A 31 -10.06 -7.12 3.47
N ASN A 32 -9.29 -7.21 4.54
CA ASN A 32 -8.50 -6.06 5.00
C ASN A 32 -7.28 -5.91 4.11
N ILE A 33 -7.06 -4.69 3.62
CA ILE A 33 -5.97 -4.40 2.68
C ILE A 33 -5.07 -3.32 3.26
N LEU A 34 -3.77 -3.49 3.07
CA LEU A 34 -2.77 -2.47 3.35
C LEU A 34 -2.02 -2.18 2.06
N GLU A 35 -1.99 -0.91 1.67
CA GLU A 35 -1.21 -0.48 0.50
C GLU A 35 -0.09 0.44 0.95
N ILE A 36 1.14 0.12 0.57
CA ILE A 36 2.32 0.91 0.88
C ILE A 36 2.70 1.72 -0.35
N GLY A 37 2.81 3.03 -0.20
CA GLY A 37 3.23 3.93 -1.26
C GLY A 37 2.20 4.07 -2.38
N PRO A 38 0.94 4.41 -2.06
CA PRO A 38 -0.12 4.49 -3.07
C PRO A 38 0.14 5.54 -4.17
N GLY A 39 0.99 6.52 -3.91
CA GLY A 39 1.30 7.54 -4.89
C GLY A 39 0.05 8.32 -5.30
N ARG A 40 -0.27 8.30 -6.58
CA ARG A 40 -1.48 8.95 -7.12
C ARG A 40 -2.75 8.12 -6.97
N GLY A 41 -2.62 6.88 -6.48
CA GLY A 41 -3.77 6.05 -6.17
C GLY A 41 -4.29 5.19 -7.30
N ALA A 42 -3.49 4.92 -8.34
CA ALA A 42 -3.92 4.07 -9.45
C ALA A 42 -4.25 2.65 -8.98
N LEU A 43 -3.36 2.05 -8.20
CA LEU A 43 -3.60 0.73 -7.61
C LEU A 43 -4.72 0.80 -6.57
N THR A 44 -4.75 1.88 -5.78
CA THR A 44 -5.77 2.15 -4.76
C THR A 44 -7.18 2.11 -5.34
N GLU A 45 -7.40 2.79 -6.48
CA GLU A 45 -8.70 2.81 -7.14
C GLU A 45 -9.16 1.41 -7.52
N LYS A 46 -8.25 0.60 -8.07
CA LYS A 46 -8.59 -0.76 -8.48
C LYS A 46 -8.92 -1.64 -7.27
N ILE A 47 -8.18 -1.48 -6.19
CA ILE A 47 -8.46 -2.20 -4.95
C ILE A 47 -9.86 -1.86 -4.45
N LEU A 48 -10.19 -0.56 -4.41
CA LEU A 48 -11.51 -0.11 -3.93
C LEU A 48 -12.65 -0.60 -4.81
N GLU A 49 -12.45 -0.70 -6.13
CA GLU A 49 -13.45 -1.27 -7.04
C GLU A 49 -13.82 -2.71 -6.68
N LYS A 50 -12.92 -3.44 -6.04
CA LYS A 50 -13.12 -4.84 -5.67
C LYS A 50 -13.74 -5.03 -4.28
N ASN A 51 -14.24 -3.96 -3.67
CA ASN A 51 -15.00 -3.97 -2.42
C ASN A 51 -14.26 -4.62 -1.24
N PRO A 52 -13.10 -4.09 -0.84
CA PRO A 52 -12.42 -4.57 0.37
C PRO A 52 -13.25 -4.25 1.62
N LYS A 53 -12.96 -4.95 2.70
CA LYS A 53 -13.55 -4.64 4.01
C LYS A 53 -12.96 -3.34 4.56
N SER A 54 -11.66 -3.15 4.43
CA SER A 54 -10.93 -1.96 4.86
C SER A 54 -9.69 -1.77 4.00
N LEU A 55 -9.23 -0.53 3.91
CA LEU A 55 -8.01 -0.18 3.19
C LEU A 55 -7.20 0.82 3.99
N ILE A 56 -6.00 0.42 4.37
CA ILE A 56 -5.04 1.30 5.02
C ILE A 56 -4.00 1.72 3.99
N LEU A 57 -3.79 3.02 3.85
CA LEU A 57 -2.80 3.59 2.95
C LEU A 57 -1.68 4.23 3.76
N ILE A 58 -0.44 3.93 3.42
CA ILE A 58 0.74 4.54 4.06
C ILE A 58 1.51 5.28 2.98
N GLU A 59 1.49 6.61 3.05
CA GLU A 59 2.15 7.48 2.07
C GLU A 59 3.12 8.43 2.78
N LYS A 60 4.39 8.37 2.38
CA LYS A 60 5.46 9.18 2.96
C LYS A 60 5.43 10.63 2.47
N ASP A 61 5.12 10.85 1.20
CA ASP A 61 5.09 12.18 0.60
C ASP A 61 3.86 12.95 1.06
N TYR A 62 4.08 14.08 1.74
CA TYR A 62 3.00 14.88 2.31
C TYR A 62 2.04 15.41 1.24
N LYS A 63 2.54 15.83 0.08
CA LYS A 63 1.68 16.36 -0.98
C LYS A 63 0.76 15.28 -1.55
N LEU A 64 1.29 14.10 -1.79
CA LEU A 64 0.49 12.96 -2.25
C LEU A 64 -0.50 12.52 -1.17
N TYR A 65 -0.08 12.51 0.08
CA TYR A 65 -0.97 12.23 1.21
C TYR A 65 -2.17 13.20 1.22
N GLU A 66 -1.92 14.50 1.06
CA GLU A 66 -3.00 15.50 1.06
C GLU A 66 -3.97 15.29 -0.10
N VAL A 67 -3.47 14.94 -1.29
CA VAL A 67 -4.31 14.64 -2.46
C VAL A 67 -5.21 13.44 -2.16
N LEU A 68 -4.64 12.37 -1.63
CA LEU A 68 -5.39 11.16 -1.30
C LEU A 68 -6.39 11.40 -0.18
N LYS A 69 -6.01 12.21 0.81
CA LYS A 69 -6.87 12.56 1.93
C LYS A 69 -8.15 13.27 1.45
N LYS A 70 -7.99 14.22 0.52
CA LYS A 70 -9.15 14.91 -0.07
C LYS A 70 -10.01 13.96 -0.89
N LYS A 71 -9.35 13.11 -1.69
CA LYS A 71 -10.05 12.18 -2.59
C LYS A 71 -10.91 11.18 -1.83
N TYR A 72 -10.42 10.66 -0.71
CA TYR A 72 -11.08 9.59 0.04
C TYR A 72 -11.69 10.03 1.36
N LYS A 73 -11.82 11.33 1.60
CA LYS A 73 -12.32 11.86 2.90
C LYS A 73 -13.69 11.32 3.31
N ASN A 74 -14.54 10.98 2.34
CA ASN A 74 -15.89 10.48 2.59
C ASN A 74 -15.99 8.95 2.48
N ASN A 75 -14.88 8.26 2.34
CA ASN A 75 -14.86 6.81 2.25
C ASN A 75 -14.46 6.22 3.61
N SER A 76 -15.44 5.71 4.34
CA SER A 76 -15.22 5.17 5.69
C SER A 76 -14.31 3.93 5.73
N LYS A 77 -14.12 3.27 4.60
CA LYS A 77 -13.24 2.09 4.52
C LYS A 77 -11.76 2.46 4.47
N VAL A 78 -11.44 3.70 4.13
CA VAL A 78 -10.06 4.15 3.91
C VAL A 78 -9.51 4.84 5.15
N THR A 79 -8.35 4.35 5.62
CA THR A 79 -7.57 5.00 6.67
C THR A 79 -6.22 5.36 6.06
N LEU A 80 -5.79 6.61 6.25
CA LEU A 80 -4.61 7.12 5.58
C LEU A 80 -3.59 7.63 6.59
N PHE A 81 -2.36 7.15 6.48
CA PHE A 81 -1.23 7.59 7.31
C PHE A 81 -0.18 8.31 6.47
N ASN A 82 0.23 9.50 6.92
CA ASN A 82 1.39 10.18 6.36
C ASN A 82 2.62 9.75 7.17
N SER A 83 3.25 8.68 6.74
CA SER A 83 4.34 8.07 7.49
C SER A 83 5.32 7.35 6.58
N ASP A 84 6.54 7.21 7.07
CA ASP A 84 7.55 6.37 6.44
C ASP A 84 7.32 4.93 6.87
N ILE A 85 7.04 4.04 5.91
CA ILE A 85 6.80 2.61 6.17
C ILE A 85 7.94 1.96 6.96
N LEU A 86 9.17 2.43 6.77
CA LEU A 86 10.33 1.86 7.45
C LEU A 86 10.44 2.30 8.92
N LYS A 87 9.70 3.33 9.32
CA LYS A 87 9.75 3.91 10.67
C LYS A 87 8.48 3.67 11.49
N ILE A 88 7.35 3.41 10.83
CA ILE A 88 6.07 3.20 11.51
C ILE A 88 6.03 1.81 12.16
N ASP A 89 5.33 1.68 13.28
CA ASP A 89 5.11 0.38 13.91
C ASP A 89 3.96 -0.34 13.21
N LEU A 90 4.30 -1.07 12.15
CA LEU A 90 3.33 -1.72 11.27
C LEU A 90 2.53 -2.81 11.98
N GLU A 91 3.14 -3.53 12.93
CA GLU A 91 2.43 -4.56 13.68
C GLU A 91 1.22 -4.03 14.44
N LYS A 92 1.31 -2.76 14.90
CA LYS A 92 0.21 -2.14 15.66
C LYS A 92 -0.94 -1.68 14.77
N ILE A 93 -0.64 -1.26 13.54
CA ILE A 93 -1.67 -0.65 12.68
C ILE A 93 -2.30 -1.62 11.70
N ILE A 94 -1.62 -2.73 11.37
CA ILE A 94 -2.12 -3.69 10.39
C ILE A 94 -3.28 -4.51 10.97
N ASP A 95 -4.34 -4.66 10.19
CA ASP A 95 -5.50 -5.47 10.57
C ASP A 95 -5.22 -6.95 10.34
N ILE A 96 -5.98 -7.80 11.04
CA ILE A 96 -5.86 -9.25 10.90
C ILE A 96 -6.22 -9.70 9.49
N LYS A 97 -5.52 -10.75 9.02
CA LYS A 97 -5.74 -11.36 7.70
C LYS A 97 -5.60 -10.35 6.55
N SER A 98 -4.71 -9.39 6.71
CA SER A 98 -4.48 -8.38 5.68
C SER A 98 -3.72 -8.92 4.49
N ILE A 99 -4.09 -8.42 3.30
CA ILE A 99 -3.28 -8.55 2.09
C ILE A 99 -2.48 -7.25 1.96
N VAL A 100 -1.17 -7.36 1.86
CA VAL A 100 -0.27 -6.19 1.74
C VAL A 100 0.12 -6.01 0.29
N PHE A 101 -0.16 -4.84 -0.25
CA PHE A 101 0.25 -4.43 -1.60
C PHE A 101 1.31 -3.35 -1.52
N GLY A 102 2.28 -3.40 -2.41
CA GLY A 102 3.27 -2.35 -2.55
C GLY A 102 3.85 -2.32 -3.95
N ASN A 103 3.97 -1.10 -4.51
CA ASN A 103 4.62 -0.88 -5.80
C ASN A 103 5.69 0.18 -5.61
N LEU A 104 6.86 -0.27 -5.20
CA LEU A 104 7.94 0.60 -4.75
C LEU A 104 9.26 0.22 -5.44
N PRO A 105 10.26 1.14 -5.42
CA PRO A 105 11.58 0.81 -5.92
C PRO A 105 12.18 -0.39 -5.18
N TYR A 106 13.04 -1.13 -5.85
CA TYR A 106 13.65 -2.36 -5.33
C TYR A 106 14.26 -2.20 -3.94
N ASN A 107 15.03 -1.14 -3.72
CA ASN A 107 15.71 -0.92 -2.45
C ASN A 107 14.74 -0.72 -1.27
N ILE A 108 13.60 -0.07 -1.51
CA ILE A 108 12.56 0.12 -0.48
C ILE A 108 11.80 -1.17 -0.26
N SER A 109 11.42 -1.85 -1.33
CA SER A 109 10.68 -3.12 -1.24
C SER A 109 11.46 -4.19 -0.48
N SER A 110 12.77 -4.30 -0.71
CA SER A 110 13.60 -5.27 0.01
C SER A 110 13.69 -4.94 1.51
N GLN A 111 13.78 -3.67 1.88
CA GLN A 111 13.79 -3.25 3.28
C GLN A 111 12.45 -3.52 3.97
N ILE A 112 11.34 -3.33 3.26
CA ILE A 112 10.00 -3.64 3.77
C ILE A 112 9.88 -5.13 4.04
N LEU A 113 10.34 -5.96 3.10
CA LEU A 113 10.30 -7.40 3.27
C LEU A 113 11.06 -7.84 4.53
N VAL A 114 12.25 -7.28 4.75
CA VAL A 114 13.03 -7.55 5.97
C VAL A 114 12.26 -7.13 7.22
N LYS A 115 11.62 -5.95 7.18
CA LYS A 115 10.81 -5.44 8.30
C LYS A 115 9.66 -6.41 8.65
N LEU A 116 8.97 -6.93 7.63
CA LEU A 116 7.85 -7.84 7.83
C LEU A 116 8.30 -9.19 8.40
N ILE A 117 9.44 -9.68 7.96
CA ILE A 117 10.01 -10.94 8.47
C ILE A 117 10.38 -10.82 9.95
N LYS A 118 10.75 -9.61 10.39
CA LYS A 118 11.16 -9.35 11.78
C LYS A 118 10.02 -9.05 12.72
N PHE A 119 8.77 -9.22 12.32
CA PHE A 119 7.64 -9.04 13.23
C PHE A 119 7.80 -9.93 14.46
N LYS A 120 7.49 -9.37 15.63
CA LYS A 120 7.65 -10.06 16.91
C LYS A 120 6.58 -11.12 17.13
N ASN A 121 5.39 -10.88 16.64
CA ASN A 121 4.25 -11.80 16.82
C ASN A 121 4.05 -12.65 15.59
N TRP A 122 4.17 -13.97 15.75
CA TRP A 122 3.98 -14.94 14.67
C TRP A 122 2.97 -16.00 15.10
N PRO A 123 2.07 -16.44 14.18
CA PRO A 123 1.96 -15.99 12.77
C PRO A 123 1.56 -14.52 12.69
N PRO A 124 2.03 -13.80 11.63
CA PRO A 124 1.72 -12.38 11.49
C PRO A 124 0.26 -12.15 11.12
N LYS A 125 -0.19 -10.91 11.30
CA LYS A 125 -1.57 -10.54 10.94
C LYS A 125 -1.82 -10.54 9.44
N PHE A 126 -0.80 -10.31 8.62
CA PHE A 126 -0.96 -10.39 7.17
C PHE A 126 -0.94 -11.84 6.70
N THR A 127 -1.72 -12.13 5.65
CA THR A 127 -1.76 -13.47 5.03
C THR A 127 -0.99 -13.52 3.73
N ASP A 128 -0.89 -12.41 3.02
CA ASP A 128 -0.30 -12.34 1.70
C ASP A 128 0.47 -11.05 1.52
N LEU A 129 1.59 -11.13 0.83
CA LEU A 129 2.42 -9.99 0.44
C LEU A 129 2.49 -9.95 -1.08
N ILE A 130 1.98 -8.90 -1.68
CA ILE A 130 2.02 -8.68 -3.12
C ILE A 130 2.83 -7.41 -3.34
N ILE A 131 4.14 -7.57 -3.36
CA ILE A 131 5.08 -6.47 -3.44
C ILE A 131 5.81 -6.55 -4.78
N MET A 132 5.72 -5.48 -5.56
CA MET A 132 6.45 -5.40 -6.81
C MET A 132 7.82 -4.77 -6.57
N PHE A 133 8.82 -5.38 -7.19
CA PHE A 133 10.19 -4.89 -7.15
C PHE A 133 10.48 -4.18 -8.48
N GLN A 134 10.57 -2.87 -8.44
CA GLN A 134 10.93 -2.06 -9.62
C GLN A 134 12.42 -1.73 -9.58
N LYS A 135 13.04 -1.90 -10.73
CA LYS A 135 14.46 -1.54 -10.91
C LYS A 135 14.64 -0.04 -11.02
#